data_1cc443a079b1f1a97d5057de78134ad5
#
_entry.id   1cc443a079b1f1a97d5057de78134ad5
#
_cell.length_a   1.000
_cell.length_b   1.000
_cell.length_c   1.000
_cell.angle_alpha   90.00
_cell.angle_beta   90.00
_cell.angle_gamma   90.00
#
_symmetry.space_group_name_H-M   'P 1'
#
loop_
_entity.id
_entity.type
_entity.pdbx_description
1 polymer ?
#
loop_
_entity_poly.entity_id
_entity_poly.type
_entity_poly.pdbx_seq_one_letter_code
_entity_poly.pdbx_strand_id
1 'polypeptide(L)'
;MTDAFGIPEDGVDPRTALDTVTDVIRSRRTSLLMERDRPVPLDMIAELCGLATWAPNHKKTWPWRFALFTDQGRATLGETMVEDMVAADFGDEAKRLKTAGKYLRSPAVLVVG
;
A
#
# COMPACT_ATOMS: atom_id res chain seq x y z
N MET A 1 29.21 -11.08 9.10
CA MET A 1 29.82 -9.91 9.71
C MET A 1 29.25 -8.66 9.07
N THR A 2 28.95 -7.64 9.85
CA THR A 2 28.34 -6.39 9.37
C THR A 2 29.26 -5.21 9.67
N ASP A 3 29.15 -4.14 8.86
CA ASP A 3 29.85 -2.89 9.13
C ASP A 3 29.18 -2.11 10.31
N ALA A 4 29.68 -0.90 10.60
CA ALA A 4 29.17 -0.07 11.68
C ALA A 4 27.71 0.36 11.50
N PHE A 5 27.13 0.20 10.31
CA PHE A 5 25.74 0.52 9.97
C PHE A 5 24.83 -0.70 9.88
N GLY A 6 25.33 -1.89 10.23
CA GLY A 6 24.58 -3.13 10.12
C GLY A 6 24.50 -3.73 8.73
N ILE A 7 25.26 -3.21 7.78
CA ILE A 7 25.32 -3.72 6.39
C ILE A 7 26.31 -4.89 6.34
N PRO A 8 25.98 -6.02 5.71
CA PRO A 8 26.93 -7.11 5.54
C PRO A 8 28.20 -6.64 4.83
N GLU A 9 29.37 -7.07 5.29
CA GLU A 9 30.66 -6.67 4.66
C GLU A 9 30.77 -7.17 3.21
N ASP A 10 30.11 -8.25 2.88
CA ASP A 10 29.99 -8.81 1.53
C ASP A 10 28.76 -8.27 0.77
N GLY A 11 28.10 -7.28 1.35
CA GLY A 11 26.88 -6.70 0.82
C GLY A 11 27.11 -5.61 -0.21
N VAL A 12 26.04 -4.89 -0.51
CA VAL A 12 26.01 -3.82 -1.51
C VAL A 12 26.87 -2.64 -1.05
N ASP A 13 27.71 -2.12 -1.97
CA ASP A 13 28.45 -0.87 -1.74
C ASP A 13 27.47 0.24 -1.31
N PRO A 14 27.76 0.99 -0.22
CA PRO A 14 26.91 2.09 0.25
C PRO A 14 26.55 3.11 -0.84
N ARG A 15 27.42 3.36 -1.79
CA ARG A 15 27.13 4.25 -2.92
C ARG A 15 26.08 3.65 -3.86
N THR A 16 26.15 2.34 -4.12
CA THR A 16 25.13 1.64 -4.92
C THR A 16 23.79 1.62 -4.21
N ALA A 17 23.80 1.43 -2.89
CA ALA A 17 22.57 1.50 -2.08
C ALA A 17 21.94 2.90 -2.13
N LEU A 18 22.76 3.95 -2.01
CA LEU A 18 22.29 5.33 -2.13
C LEU A 18 21.69 5.61 -3.51
N ASP A 19 22.36 5.17 -4.56
CA ASP A 19 21.87 5.33 -5.93
C ASP A 19 20.53 4.62 -6.13
N THR A 20 20.39 3.40 -5.63
CA THR A 20 19.13 2.64 -5.70
C THR A 20 18.00 3.35 -4.97
N VAL A 21 18.23 3.81 -3.75
CA VAL A 21 17.22 4.56 -2.97
C VAL A 21 16.87 5.88 -3.66
N THR A 22 17.87 6.57 -4.18
CA THR A 22 17.67 7.82 -4.93
C THR A 22 16.78 7.59 -6.16
N ASP A 23 17.03 6.54 -6.93
CA ASP A 23 16.26 6.21 -8.11
C ASP A 23 14.81 5.85 -7.74
N VAL A 24 14.60 5.09 -6.68
CA VAL A 24 13.26 4.77 -6.17
C VAL A 24 12.50 6.03 -5.78
N ILE A 25 13.13 6.92 -5.02
CA ILE A 25 12.51 8.18 -4.59
C ILE A 25 12.13 9.05 -5.79
N ARG A 26 13.05 9.21 -6.75
CA ARG A 26 12.85 10.09 -7.91
C ARG A 26 11.91 9.52 -8.96
N SER A 27 11.84 8.20 -9.09
CA SER A 27 10.98 7.54 -10.07
C SER A 27 9.57 7.27 -9.57
N ARG A 28 9.33 7.37 -8.25
CA ARG A 28 8.01 7.12 -7.67
C ARG A 28 6.98 8.08 -8.24
N ARG A 29 5.83 7.55 -8.59
CA ARG A 29 4.71 8.32 -9.13
C ARG A 29 3.39 7.86 -8.50
N THR A 30 2.43 8.76 -8.43
CA THR A 30 1.04 8.41 -8.26
C THR A 30 0.45 8.18 -9.64
N SER A 31 0.05 6.96 -9.93
CA SER A 31 -0.56 6.61 -11.22
C SER A 31 -2.07 6.50 -11.08
N LEU A 32 -2.79 7.11 -12.02
CA LEU A 32 -4.24 6.97 -12.15
C LEU A 32 -4.63 5.84 -13.11
N LEU A 33 -3.68 5.36 -13.90
CA LEU A 33 -3.87 4.28 -14.87
C LEU A 33 -3.10 3.06 -14.40
N MET A 34 -3.83 2.02 -14.05
CA MET A 34 -3.28 0.74 -13.60
C MET A 34 -3.92 -0.41 -14.38
N GLU A 35 -3.17 -1.49 -14.51
CA GLU A 35 -3.69 -2.76 -15.05
C GLU A 35 -4.58 -3.43 -13.99
N ARG A 36 -5.85 -3.05 -13.96
CA ARG A 36 -6.80 -3.45 -12.91
C ARG A 36 -7.00 -4.96 -12.79
N ASP A 37 -6.77 -5.71 -13.84
CA ASP A 37 -7.01 -7.15 -13.91
C ASP A 37 -5.72 -7.98 -13.78
N ARG A 38 -4.57 -7.33 -13.58
CA ARG A 38 -3.29 -7.99 -13.34
C ARG A 38 -3.10 -8.26 -11.85
N PRO A 39 -3.17 -9.54 -11.40
CA PRO A 39 -3.04 -9.86 -9.99
C PRO A 39 -1.68 -9.43 -9.42
N VAL A 40 -1.69 -8.94 -8.19
CA VAL A 40 -0.45 -8.68 -7.45
C VAL A 40 -0.13 -9.92 -6.62
N PRO A 41 1.11 -10.45 -6.69
CA PRO A 41 1.48 -11.61 -5.89
C PRO A 41 1.34 -11.35 -4.39
N LEU A 42 0.66 -12.25 -3.68
CA LEU A 42 0.42 -12.08 -2.23
C LEU A 42 1.71 -12.12 -1.40
N ASP A 43 2.69 -12.90 -1.81
CA ASP A 43 4.00 -12.97 -1.16
C ASP A 43 4.75 -11.63 -1.26
N MET A 44 4.65 -10.94 -2.37
CA MET A 44 5.21 -9.60 -2.54
C MET A 44 4.55 -8.60 -1.57
N ILE A 45 3.23 -8.65 -1.45
CA ILE A 45 2.48 -7.77 -0.54
C ILE A 45 2.86 -8.06 0.91
N ALA A 46 2.97 -9.33 1.29
CA ALA A 46 3.41 -9.73 2.62
C ALA A 46 4.82 -9.21 2.95
N GLU A 47 5.74 -9.29 2.01
CA GLU A 47 7.09 -8.75 2.15
C GLU A 47 7.07 -7.22 2.33
N LEU A 48 6.29 -6.52 1.52
CA LEU A 48 6.15 -5.06 1.64
C LEU A 48 5.54 -4.65 2.98
N CYS A 49 4.55 -5.38 3.49
CA CYS A 49 3.98 -5.15 4.82
C CYS A 49 5.04 -5.36 5.92
N GLY A 50 5.85 -6.41 5.79
CA GLY A 50 6.97 -6.65 6.70
C GLY A 50 7.96 -5.50 6.71
N LEU A 51 8.33 -4.98 5.56
CA LEU A 51 9.20 -3.81 5.44
C LEU A 51 8.56 -2.54 6.04
N ALA A 52 7.27 -2.35 5.86
CA ALA A 52 6.55 -1.20 6.41
C ALA A 52 6.57 -1.16 7.94
N THR A 53 6.65 -2.30 8.61
CA THR A 53 6.72 -2.37 10.08
C THR A 53 8.02 -1.80 10.67
N TRP A 54 9.04 -1.58 9.83
CA TRP A 54 10.28 -0.94 10.25
C TRP A 54 10.15 0.58 10.40
N ALA A 55 9.02 1.17 10.00
CA ALA A 55 8.77 2.58 10.22
C ALA A 55 8.77 2.91 11.72
N PRO A 56 9.27 4.11 12.12
CA PRO A 56 9.29 4.51 13.51
C PRO A 56 7.91 4.48 14.15
N ASN A 57 7.82 3.94 15.36
CA ASN A 57 6.60 3.99 16.16
C ASN A 57 6.93 4.29 17.62
N HIS A 58 6.00 4.94 18.31
CA HIS A 58 6.20 5.33 19.70
C HIS A 58 6.27 4.12 20.61
N LYS A 59 7.35 4.02 21.42
CA LYS A 59 7.60 2.94 22.38
C LYS A 59 7.62 1.54 21.78
N LYS A 60 7.84 1.40 20.47
CA LYS A 60 7.91 0.11 19.77
C LYS A 60 6.71 -0.80 20.07
N THR A 61 5.51 -0.23 20.06
CA THR A 61 4.28 -0.99 20.34
C THR A 61 3.82 -1.86 19.18
N TRP A 62 4.45 -1.70 18.02
CA TRP A 62 4.13 -2.44 16.79
C TRP A 62 2.63 -2.40 16.48
N PRO A 63 2.03 -1.20 16.33
CA PRO A 63 0.58 -1.04 16.23
C PRO A 63 0.05 -1.30 14.82
N TRP A 64 0.93 -1.67 13.89
CA TRP A 64 0.61 -1.78 12.47
C TRP A 64 -0.46 -2.83 12.19
N ARG A 65 -1.44 -2.44 11.42
CA ARG A 65 -2.49 -3.31 10.91
C ARG A 65 -2.59 -3.12 9.41
N PHE A 66 -2.77 -4.21 8.69
CA PHE A 66 -2.88 -4.21 7.23
C PHE A 66 -4.14 -4.95 6.83
N ALA A 67 -4.91 -4.36 5.94
CA ALA A 67 -6.06 -5.02 5.32
C ALA A 67 -5.88 -4.99 3.80
N LEU A 68 -5.86 -6.15 3.19
CA LEU A 68 -5.70 -6.31 1.75
C LEU A 68 -7.04 -6.69 1.11
N PHE A 69 -7.42 -5.94 0.08
CA PHE A 69 -8.61 -6.19 -0.71
C PHE A 69 -8.20 -6.53 -2.13
N THR A 70 -8.55 -7.73 -2.58
CA THR A 70 -8.31 -8.23 -3.95
C THR A 70 -9.61 -8.76 -4.54
N ASP A 71 -9.65 -8.97 -5.84
CA ASP A 71 -10.79 -9.54 -6.56
C ASP A 71 -12.12 -8.89 -6.11
N GLN A 72 -13.08 -9.68 -5.69
CA GLN A 72 -14.39 -9.21 -5.23
C GLN A 72 -14.32 -8.36 -3.96
N GLY A 73 -13.30 -8.54 -3.13
CA GLY A 73 -13.11 -7.72 -1.92
C GLY A 73 -13.00 -6.23 -2.20
N ARG A 74 -12.48 -5.84 -3.36
CA ARG A 74 -12.41 -4.44 -3.81
C ARG A 74 -13.81 -3.85 -4.04
N ALA A 75 -14.69 -4.62 -4.66
CA ALA A 75 -16.08 -4.21 -4.86
C ALA A 75 -16.82 -4.09 -3.52
N THR A 76 -16.64 -5.07 -2.64
CA THR A 76 -17.22 -5.06 -1.29
C THR A 76 -16.77 -3.84 -0.49
N LEU A 77 -15.49 -3.47 -0.57
CA LEU A 77 -14.98 -2.26 0.07
C LEU A 77 -15.71 -1.01 -0.42
N GLY A 78 -15.87 -0.86 -1.73
CA GLY A 78 -16.60 0.27 -2.32
C GLY A 78 -18.06 0.32 -1.87
N GLU A 79 -18.74 -0.81 -1.88
CA GLU A 79 -20.12 -0.93 -1.42
C GLU A 79 -20.28 -0.55 0.06
N THR A 80 -19.39 -1.03 0.92
CA THR A 80 -19.37 -0.71 2.35
C THR A 80 -19.16 0.78 2.59
N MET A 81 -18.25 1.40 1.84
CA MET A 81 -18.04 2.85 1.92
C MET A 81 -19.28 3.64 1.52
N VAL A 82 -20.01 3.17 0.52
CA VAL A 82 -21.28 3.81 0.11
C VAL A 82 -22.36 3.64 1.17
N GLU A 83 -22.47 2.47 1.79
CA GLU A 83 -23.38 2.24 2.92
C GLU A 83 -23.13 3.23 4.06
N ASP A 84 -21.87 3.45 4.41
CA ASP A 84 -21.49 4.43 5.42
C ASP A 84 -21.86 5.88 5.00
N MET A 85 -21.65 6.20 3.73
CA MET A 85 -22.05 7.52 3.20
C MET A 85 -23.56 7.73 3.28
N VAL A 86 -24.35 6.72 2.95
CA VAL A 86 -25.82 6.77 3.06
C VAL A 86 -26.24 6.93 4.52
N ALA A 87 -25.68 6.14 5.42
CA ALA A 87 -25.98 6.20 6.85
C ALA A 87 -25.65 7.56 7.47
N ALA A 88 -24.60 8.23 6.99
CA ALA A 88 -24.18 9.55 7.43
C ALA A 88 -24.83 10.70 6.66
N ASP A 89 -25.71 10.42 5.72
CA ASP A 89 -26.31 11.40 4.80
C ASP A 89 -25.23 12.26 4.11
N PHE A 90 -24.17 11.61 3.66
CA PHE A 90 -23.00 12.24 3.05
C PHE A 90 -22.92 11.97 1.56
N GLY A 91 -22.63 13.03 0.80
CA GLY A 91 -22.44 12.94 -0.64
C GLY A 91 -23.74 12.82 -1.43
N ASP A 92 -23.71 13.28 -2.67
CA ASP A 92 -24.80 13.10 -3.62
C ASP A 92 -24.74 11.73 -4.32
N GLU A 93 -25.69 11.42 -5.15
CA GLU A 93 -25.76 10.15 -5.89
C GLU A 93 -24.54 9.96 -6.79
N ALA A 94 -24.07 11.01 -7.48
CA ALA A 94 -22.90 10.95 -8.35
C ALA A 94 -21.64 10.63 -7.57
N LYS A 95 -21.46 11.22 -6.39
CA LYS A 95 -20.31 10.95 -5.52
C LYS A 95 -20.34 9.53 -4.96
N ARG A 96 -21.50 9.05 -4.56
CA ARG A 96 -21.70 7.68 -4.07
C ARG A 96 -21.39 6.65 -5.16
N LEU A 97 -21.87 6.86 -6.38
CA LEU A 97 -21.58 6.00 -7.52
C LEU A 97 -20.08 5.95 -7.83
N LYS A 98 -19.43 7.10 -7.82
CA LYS A 98 -17.96 7.18 -8.00
C LYS A 98 -17.21 6.43 -6.92
N THR A 99 -17.64 6.53 -5.67
CA THR A 99 -17.02 5.82 -4.54
C THR A 99 -17.21 4.31 -4.68
N ALA A 100 -18.38 3.83 -5.08
CA ALA A 100 -18.63 2.41 -5.28
C ALA A 100 -17.63 1.74 -6.22
N GLY A 101 -17.25 2.42 -7.31
CA GLY A 101 -16.32 1.88 -8.32
C GLY A 101 -14.85 2.24 -8.09
N LYS A 102 -14.56 3.07 -7.09
CA LYS A 102 -13.23 3.65 -6.88
C LYS A 102 -12.14 2.59 -6.71
N TYR A 103 -12.42 1.55 -5.95
CA TYR A 103 -11.44 0.54 -5.58
C TYR A 103 -11.24 -0.55 -6.65
N LEU A 104 -12.03 -0.52 -7.70
CA LEU A 104 -11.89 -1.41 -8.86
C LEU A 104 -10.87 -0.92 -9.89
N ARG A 105 -10.30 0.27 -9.69
CA ARG A 105 -9.30 0.86 -10.60
C ARG A 105 -7.95 0.21 -10.53
N SER A 106 -7.65 -0.48 -9.46
CA SER A 106 -6.38 -1.16 -9.22
C SER A 106 -6.62 -2.64 -8.93
N PRO A 107 -5.62 -3.52 -9.15
CA PRO A 107 -5.76 -4.95 -8.89
C PRO A 107 -5.84 -5.29 -7.41
N ALA A 108 -5.35 -4.41 -6.55
CA ALA A 108 -5.34 -4.60 -5.10
C ALA A 108 -5.43 -3.26 -4.39
N VAL A 109 -6.02 -3.25 -3.21
CA VAL A 109 -6.05 -2.09 -2.30
C VAL A 109 -5.51 -2.54 -0.95
N LEU A 110 -4.48 -1.86 -0.48
CA LEU A 110 -3.89 -2.10 0.84
C LEU A 110 -4.23 -0.93 1.75
N VAL A 111 -4.91 -1.23 2.84
CA VAL A 111 -5.21 -0.25 3.89
C VAL A 111 -4.27 -0.47 5.06
N VAL A 112 -3.64 0.59 5.53
CA VAL A 112 -2.68 0.59 6.63
C VAL A 112 -3.25 1.40 7.78
N GLY A 113 -3.21 0.82 8.99
CA GLY A 113 -3.67 1.47 10.20
C GLY A 113 -2.86 1.10 11.42
#